data_766515711bf688722c23b770d94cc7c0
#
_entry.id   766515711bf688722c23b770d94cc7c0
#
_cell.length_a   1.000
_cell.length_b   1.000
_cell.length_c   1.000
_cell.angle_alpha   90.00
_cell.angle_beta   90.00
_cell.angle_gamma   90.00
#
_symmetry.space_group_name_H-M   'P 1'
#
loop_
_entity.id
_entity.type
_entity.pdbx_description
1 polymer ?
#
loop_
_entity_poly.entity_id
_entity_poly.type
_entity_poly.pdbx_seq_one_letter_code
_entity_poly.pdbx_strand_id
1 'polypeptide(L)'
;MKEKVVLAYSGGLDTTAIIPWLKETYDYDVVCCCIDCGQGKELEGLEERAQYSGAAKLYIEDICDEFAEDYILSCVQAGAVYENKYLLGTAMARPGIAKKLVEIARKEGAVAICHGATGKGNDQIRFELSIKALAPDIKIIAPWRDPKWTIDSREGEVEYCKAHGIDLPFAMDQSYSRDCNLWHISHEGLELENPANEPNYDHLLVLGVSPEKAPDEPEYVTMTFESGVPKTVNGKEMKVADIIRELNRLGGKHGIGIIDIVENRVVGMKSRGVYETPGGTILLEAQKQLEELTLDRATMDVKKDMGNRMAQIVYEGKWFTPLREAVQAFVESTQKYVTGEVKFKLYKGNIIKAGTTSPYSLYSESLASFTTGDLYDHHDADGFITLFGLPLKVRAMRMQELAKENQK
;
A
#
# COMPACT_ATOMS: atom_id res chain seq x y z
N MET A 1 30.82 19.72 19.75
CA MET A 1 30.35 18.95 18.59
C MET A 1 29.12 19.63 18.08
N LYS A 2 28.95 19.73 16.76
CA LYS A 2 27.72 20.24 16.20
C LYS A 2 26.55 19.32 16.54
N GLU A 3 25.36 19.86 16.64
CA GLU A 3 24.15 19.07 16.74
C GLU A 3 23.92 18.28 15.45
N LYS A 4 23.28 17.13 15.54
CA LYS A 4 23.02 16.26 14.39
C LYS A 4 21.54 16.30 13.99
N VAL A 5 21.30 16.21 12.67
CA VAL A 5 20.00 15.96 12.09
C VAL A 5 20.03 14.67 11.27
N VAL A 6 19.00 13.82 11.38
CA VAL A 6 18.81 12.68 10.50
C VAL A 6 17.91 13.10 9.33
N LEU A 7 18.42 12.94 8.11
CA LEU A 7 17.69 13.23 6.89
C LEU A 7 17.18 11.94 6.25
N ALA A 8 15.87 11.84 6.03
CA ALA A 8 15.28 10.83 5.15
C ALA A 8 15.79 11.07 3.72
N TYR A 9 16.76 10.26 3.29
CA TYR A 9 17.52 10.50 2.08
C TYR A 9 17.22 9.45 1.01
N SER A 10 16.65 9.88 -0.11
CA SER A 10 16.38 9.02 -1.26
C SER A 10 17.49 9.05 -2.32
N GLY A 11 18.43 10.01 -2.21
CA GLY A 11 19.44 10.26 -3.24
C GLY A 11 18.93 11.02 -4.47
N GLY A 12 17.66 11.42 -4.47
CA GLY A 12 17.09 12.31 -5.48
C GLY A 12 17.54 13.76 -5.31
N LEU A 13 17.19 14.60 -6.29
CA LEU A 13 17.59 16.02 -6.33
C LEU A 13 17.15 16.76 -5.04
N ASP A 14 15.85 16.66 -4.68
CA ASP A 14 15.29 17.38 -3.55
C ASP A 14 16.04 17.05 -2.24
N THR A 15 16.22 15.76 -1.95
CA THR A 15 16.91 15.35 -0.70
C THR A 15 18.41 15.65 -0.72
N THR A 16 18.99 15.74 -1.92
CA THR A 16 20.40 16.14 -2.09
C THR A 16 20.57 17.63 -1.82
N ALA A 17 19.70 18.49 -2.31
CA ALA A 17 19.72 19.93 -2.06
C ALA A 17 19.48 20.29 -0.59
N ILE A 18 18.73 19.44 0.13
CA ILE A 18 18.45 19.63 1.57
C ILE A 18 19.74 19.49 2.42
N ILE A 19 20.74 18.70 2.01
CA ILE A 19 21.96 18.50 2.79
C ILE A 19 22.72 19.83 3.03
N PRO A 20 23.16 20.57 2.00
CA PRO A 20 23.83 21.86 2.22
C PRO A 20 22.92 22.88 2.91
N TRP A 21 21.62 22.89 2.59
CA TRP A 21 20.66 23.80 3.23
C TRP A 21 20.55 23.59 4.76
N LEU A 22 20.54 22.36 5.25
CA LEU A 22 20.51 22.06 6.69
C LEU A 22 21.78 22.54 7.37
N LYS A 23 22.95 22.40 6.72
CA LYS A 23 24.24 22.86 7.24
C LYS A 23 24.30 24.37 7.33
N GLU A 24 23.83 25.10 6.33
CA GLU A 24 23.85 26.56 6.30
C GLU A 24 22.80 27.19 7.22
N THR A 25 21.57 26.62 7.23
CA THR A 25 20.43 27.21 7.94
C THR A 25 20.46 26.92 9.44
N TYR A 26 20.93 25.74 9.84
CA TYR A 26 20.85 25.26 11.21
C TYR A 26 22.20 24.88 11.83
N ASP A 27 23.29 24.94 11.08
CA ASP A 27 24.64 24.51 11.50
C ASP A 27 24.70 23.05 12.00
N TYR A 28 23.92 22.16 11.38
CA TYR A 28 23.84 20.75 11.74
C TYR A 28 24.86 19.89 10.99
N ASP A 29 25.33 18.82 11.66
CA ASP A 29 25.93 17.67 10.98
C ASP A 29 24.81 16.79 10.44
N VAL A 30 24.76 16.58 9.10
CA VAL A 30 23.67 15.85 8.44
C VAL A 30 24.01 14.37 8.34
N VAL A 31 23.23 13.54 9.00
CA VAL A 31 23.25 12.08 8.90
C VAL A 31 22.18 11.65 7.91
N CYS A 32 22.59 11.25 6.73
CA CYS A 32 21.68 10.71 5.72
C CYS A 32 21.23 9.30 6.08
N CYS A 33 19.98 8.99 5.83
CA CYS A 33 19.41 7.68 6.10
C CYS A 33 18.48 7.26 4.95
N CYS A 34 18.87 6.25 4.20
CA CYS A 34 18.07 5.57 3.21
C CYS A 34 17.57 4.25 3.77
N ILE A 35 16.27 4.05 3.72
CA ILE A 35 15.64 2.80 4.15
C ILE A 35 15.26 2.01 2.91
N ASP A 36 15.86 0.84 2.76
CA ASP A 36 15.55 -0.08 1.67
C ASP A 36 14.26 -0.85 1.96
N CYS A 37 13.21 -0.47 1.24
CA CYS A 37 11.92 -1.16 1.20
C CYS A 37 11.75 -1.97 -0.10
N GLY A 38 12.82 -2.26 -0.83
CA GLY A 38 12.80 -2.97 -2.11
C GLY A 38 12.78 -2.06 -3.34
N GLN A 39 13.38 -0.84 -3.26
CA GLN A 39 13.48 0.09 -4.41
C GLN A 39 14.55 -0.32 -5.43
N GLY A 40 15.33 -1.35 -5.17
CA GLY A 40 16.27 -1.95 -6.12
C GLY A 40 17.35 -0.99 -6.60
N LYS A 41 17.38 -0.69 -7.91
CA LYS A 41 18.43 0.13 -8.54
C LYS A 41 18.53 1.57 -8.05
N GLU A 42 17.53 2.10 -7.38
CA GLU A 42 17.58 3.45 -6.81
C GLU A 42 18.66 3.60 -5.72
N LEU A 43 19.10 2.47 -5.13
CA LEU A 43 20.16 2.43 -4.14
C LEU A 43 21.59 2.51 -4.74
N GLU A 44 21.72 2.31 -6.05
CA GLU A 44 23.02 2.32 -6.72
C GLU A 44 23.66 3.73 -6.67
N GLY A 45 24.93 3.81 -6.28
CA GLY A 45 25.69 5.07 -6.18
C GLY A 45 25.25 6.03 -5.07
N LEU A 46 24.40 5.58 -4.14
CA LEU A 46 23.85 6.42 -3.07
C LEU A 46 24.93 6.91 -2.10
N GLU A 47 25.92 6.06 -1.81
CA GLU A 47 27.02 6.35 -0.90
C GLU A 47 27.89 7.48 -1.43
N GLU A 48 28.27 7.40 -2.71
CA GLU A 48 29.05 8.44 -3.39
C GLU A 48 28.27 9.76 -3.45
N ARG A 49 26.98 9.71 -3.77
CA ARG A 49 26.11 10.91 -3.81
C ARG A 49 26.00 11.59 -2.46
N ALA A 50 25.77 10.85 -1.39
CA ALA A 50 25.67 11.40 -0.04
C ALA A 50 26.99 12.04 0.41
N GLN A 51 28.11 11.35 0.18
CA GLN A 51 29.44 11.86 0.51
C GLN A 51 29.78 13.13 -0.27
N TYR A 52 29.54 13.10 -1.59
CA TYR A 52 29.79 14.25 -2.48
C TYR A 52 28.94 15.47 -2.11
N SER A 53 27.73 15.24 -1.63
CA SER A 53 26.82 16.28 -1.16
C SER A 53 27.14 16.82 0.24
N GLY A 54 28.17 16.29 0.90
CA GLY A 54 28.66 16.77 2.18
C GLY A 54 27.92 16.21 3.41
N ALA A 55 27.27 15.05 3.28
CA ALA A 55 26.73 14.32 4.42
C ALA A 55 27.85 13.89 5.37
N ALA A 56 27.61 14.01 6.68
CA ALA A 56 28.56 13.55 7.69
C ALA A 56 28.60 12.01 7.80
N LYS A 57 27.50 11.36 7.49
CA LYS A 57 27.33 9.90 7.53
C LYS A 57 26.13 9.47 6.68
N LEU A 58 26.19 8.25 6.15
CA LEU A 58 25.05 7.59 5.50
C LEU A 58 24.75 6.27 6.20
N TYR A 59 23.48 6.00 6.40
CA TYR A 59 22.91 4.70 6.73
C TYR A 59 22.08 4.19 5.55
N ILE A 60 22.25 2.93 5.21
CA ILE A 60 21.37 2.18 4.30
C ILE A 60 20.90 0.97 5.09
N GLU A 61 19.61 0.94 5.44
CA GLU A 61 19.02 -0.10 6.28
C GLU A 61 17.97 -0.86 5.47
N ASP A 62 18.21 -2.16 5.27
CA ASP A 62 17.25 -3.06 4.60
C ASP A 62 16.15 -3.49 5.56
N ILE A 63 14.91 -3.15 5.24
CA ILE A 63 13.71 -3.57 5.98
C ILE A 63 12.74 -4.39 5.10
N CYS A 64 13.18 -4.95 3.98
CA CYS A 64 12.28 -5.66 3.06
C CYS A 64 11.48 -6.78 3.73
N ASP A 65 12.12 -7.60 4.59
CA ASP A 65 11.42 -8.66 5.32
C ASP A 65 10.45 -8.06 6.36
N GLU A 66 10.88 -7.07 7.17
CA GLU A 66 10.02 -6.36 8.13
C GLU A 66 8.85 -5.68 7.41
N PHE A 67 9.10 -5.04 6.28
CA PHE A 67 8.07 -4.38 5.48
C PHE A 67 7.02 -5.37 4.96
N ALA A 68 7.47 -6.54 4.49
CA ALA A 68 6.59 -7.59 4.00
C ALA A 68 5.73 -8.22 5.12
N GLU A 69 6.35 -8.52 6.27
CA GLU A 69 5.70 -9.28 7.35
C GLU A 69 4.82 -8.39 8.24
N ASP A 70 5.30 -7.19 8.64
CA ASP A 70 4.60 -6.34 9.60
C ASP A 70 3.58 -5.41 8.92
N TYR A 71 3.91 -4.85 7.76
CA TYR A 71 3.09 -3.81 7.12
C TYR A 71 2.24 -4.35 5.97
N ILE A 72 2.85 -5.01 5.00
CA ILE A 72 2.13 -5.52 3.83
C ILE A 72 1.16 -6.62 4.24
N LEU A 73 1.63 -7.64 4.95
CA LEU A 73 0.80 -8.78 5.35
C LEU A 73 -0.39 -8.34 6.20
N SER A 74 -0.18 -7.40 7.13
CA SER A 74 -1.26 -6.80 7.93
C SER A 74 -2.36 -6.20 7.06
N CYS A 75 -1.99 -5.46 6.00
CA CYS A 75 -2.95 -4.87 5.07
C CYS A 75 -3.63 -5.92 4.17
N VAL A 76 -2.89 -6.94 3.73
CA VAL A 76 -3.44 -8.07 2.94
C VAL A 76 -4.47 -8.84 3.74
N GLN A 77 -4.14 -9.24 4.97
CA GLN A 77 -5.06 -9.94 5.86
C GLN A 77 -6.30 -9.10 6.20
N ALA A 78 -6.15 -7.79 6.31
CA ALA A 78 -7.29 -6.88 6.50
C ALA A 78 -8.16 -6.74 5.23
N GLY A 79 -7.62 -7.03 4.05
CA GLY A 79 -8.24 -6.67 2.78
C GLY A 79 -8.28 -5.15 2.58
N ALA A 80 -7.24 -4.44 3.07
CA ALA A 80 -7.20 -2.98 3.09
C ALA A 80 -6.93 -2.41 1.69
N VAL A 81 -7.94 -1.77 1.11
CA VAL A 81 -7.86 -1.12 -0.21
C VAL A 81 -8.49 0.26 -0.09
N TYR A 82 -7.70 1.32 -0.32
CA TYR A 82 -8.21 2.69 -0.24
C TYR A 82 -9.03 3.04 -1.48
N GLU A 83 -10.22 3.63 -1.25
CA GLU A 83 -11.18 4.01 -2.30
C GLU A 83 -11.49 2.87 -3.31
N ASN A 84 -11.48 1.62 -2.83
CA ASN A 84 -11.72 0.39 -3.60
C ASN A 84 -10.73 0.13 -4.76
N LYS A 85 -9.60 0.82 -4.81
CA LYS A 85 -8.61 0.70 -5.89
C LYS A 85 -7.17 0.71 -5.41
N TYR A 86 -6.78 1.64 -4.55
CA TYR A 86 -5.38 1.85 -4.18
C TYR A 86 -4.92 0.86 -3.12
N LEU A 87 -3.91 0.07 -3.44
CA LEU A 87 -3.35 -0.99 -2.59
C LEU A 87 -2.29 -0.47 -1.59
N LEU A 88 -2.26 0.82 -1.30
CA LEU A 88 -1.55 1.47 -0.20
C LEU A 88 -0.01 1.40 -0.22
N GLY A 89 0.64 1.03 -1.32
CA GLY A 89 2.07 0.73 -1.32
C GLY A 89 2.98 1.81 -0.75
N THR A 90 2.81 3.07 -1.16
CA THR A 90 3.53 4.20 -0.57
C THR A 90 3.15 4.40 0.90
N ALA A 91 1.84 4.34 1.20
CA ALA A 91 1.34 4.60 2.54
C ALA A 91 1.83 3.57 3.59
N MET A 92 1.95 2.30 3.20
CA MET A 92 2.45 1.23 4.07
C MET A 92 3.96 1.34 4.36
N ALA A 93 4.75 1.88 3.43
CA ALA A 93 6.20 1.98 3.61
C ALA A 93 6.59 3.10 4.61
N ARG A 94 5.86 4.20 4.64
CA ARG A 94 6.24 5.39 5.41
C ARG A 94 6.35 5.16 6.93
N PRO A 95 5.46 4.41 7.61
CA PRO A 95 5.64 4.13 9.04
C PRO A 95 6.88 3.27 9.34
N GLY A 96 7.23 2.28 8.49
CA GLY A 96 8.46 1.50 8.63
C GLY A 96 9.71 2.36 8.47
N ILE A 97 9.73 3.20 7.44
CA ILE A 97 10.80 4.17 7.22
C ILE A 97 10.94 5.12 8.42
N ALA A 98 9.85 5.72 8.88
CA ALA A 98 9.85 6.64 10.01
C ALA A 98 10.36 6.00 11.31
N LYS A 99 10.01 4.74 11.57
CA LYS A 99 10.52 3.95 12.71
C LYS A 99 12.04 3.85 12.65
N LYS A 100 12.63 3.50 11.51
CA LYS A 100 14.08 3.42 11.33
C LYS A 100 14.76 4.77 11.44
N LEU A 101 14.17 5.83 10.91
CA LEU A 101 14.68 7.21 11.10
C LEU A 101 14.78 7.58 12.59
N VAL A 102 13.75 7.24 13.37
CA VAL A 102 13.76 7.47 14.83
C VAL A 102 14.83 6.63 15.52
N GLU A 103 14.95 5.34 15.19
CA GLU A 103 15.99 4.46 15.75
C GLU A 103 17.40 5.02 15.49
N ILE A 104 17.67 5.48 14.27
CA ILE A 104 18.95 6.08 13.90
C ILE A 104 19.14 7.44 14.58
N ALA A 105 18.12 8.27 14.69
CA ALA A 105 18.20 9.54 15.39
C ALA A 105 18.56 9.34 16.87
N ARG A 106 17.97 8.35 17.53
CA ARG A 106 18.34 7.98 18.92
C ARG A 106 19.79 7.47 19.02
N LYS A 107 20.20 6.60 18.10
CA LYS A 107 21.57 6.04 18.04
C LYS A 107 22.63 7.13 17.84
N GLU A 108 22.36 8.12 17.00
CA GLU A 108 23.28 9.21 16.70
C GLU A 108 23.19 10.39 17.70
N GLY A 109 22.22 10.39 18.60
CA GLY A 109 21.93 11.51 19.48
C GLY A 109 21.49 12.76 18.71
N ALA A 110 20.77 12.56 17.59
CA ALA A 110 20.29 13.65 16.76
C ALA A 110 19.14 14.39 17.45
N VAL A 111 19.12 15.71 17.29
CA VAL A 111 18.09 16.59 17.87
C VAL A 111 16.89 16.79 16.94
N ALA A 112 17.06 16.44 15.66
CA ALA A 112 16.03 16.63 14.64
C ALA A 112 16.02 15.48 13.63
N ILE A 113 14.84 15.29 13.01
CA ILE A 113 14.64 14.47 11.81
C ILE A 113 14.11 15.40 10.72
N CYS A 114 14.70 15.31 9.51
CA CYS A 114 14.29 16.06 8.33
C CYS A 114 13.74 15.11 7.26
N HIS A 115 12.69 15.53 6.57
CA HIS A 115 12.16 14.82 5.39
C HIS A 115 11.94 15.77 4.22
N GLY A 116 12.14 15.27 2.99
CA GLY A 116 11.95 16.03 1.74
C GLY A 116 10.54 15.97 1.17
N ALA A 117 9.54 15.47 1.92
CA ALA A 117 8.18 15.39 1.40
C ALA A 117 7.59 16.78 1.13
N THR A 118 7.01 16.96 -0.07
CA THR A 118 6.45 18.24 -0.50
C THR A 118 5.17 18.61 0.26
N GLY A 119 4.85 19.89 0.35
CA GLY A 119 3.66 20.38 1.04
C GLY A 119 2.32 19.97 0.38
N LYS A 120 2.35 19.45 -0.86
CA LYS A 120 1.18 18.97 -1.59
C LYS A 120 0.90 17.47 -1.43
N GLY A 121 1.90 16.71 -0.95
CA GLY A 121 1.81 15.25 -0.81
C GLY A 121 1.30 14.79 0.56
N ASN A 122 0.82 13.54 0.61
CA ASN A 122 0.38 12.89 1.86
C ASN A 122 1.57 12.49 2.74
N ASP A 123 2.76 12.29 2.16
CA ASP A 123 3.90 11.69 2.85
C ASP A 123 4.41 12.54 4.01
N GLN A 124 4.31 13.87 3.91
CA GLN A 124 4.59 14.76 5.04
C GLN A 124 3.78 14.38 6.29
N ILE A 125 2.48 14.06 6.12
CA ILE A 125 1.60 13.66 7.22
C ILE A 125 2.03 12.31 7.76
N ARG A 126 2.31 11.35 6.89
CA ARG A 126 2.72 9.98 7.24
C ARG A 126 4.01 9.94 8.04
N PHE A 127 5.04 10.67 7.59
CA PHE A 127 6.30 10.80 8.32
C PHE A 127 6.10 11.48 9.68
N GLU A 128 5.46 12.63 9.69
CA GLU A 128 5.35 13.41 10.92
C GLU A 128 4.49 12.76 11.99
N LEU A 129 3.34 12.17 11.62
CA LEU A 129 2.51 11.46 12.59
C LEU A 129 3.24 10.24 13.18
N SER A 130 4.00 9.51 12.34
CA SER A 130 4.81 8.38 12.80
C SER A 130 5.94 8.84 13.75
N ILE A 131 6.68 9.88 13.37
CA ILE A 131 7.75 10.43 14.21
C ILE A 131 7.19 10.96 15.53
N LYS A 132 6.08 11.72 15.50
CA LYS A 132 5.42 12.24 16.72
C LYS A 132 4.96 11.14 17.66
N ALA A 133 4.48 10.01 17.12
CA ALA A 133 4.05 8.88 17.92
C ALA A 133 5.24 8.16 18.59
N LEU A 134 6.38 8.04 17.88
CA LEU A 134 7.54 7.27 18.33
C LEU A 134 8.57 8.10 19.10
N ALA A 135 8.68 9.39 18.79
CA ALA A 135 9.69 10.30 19.35
C ALA A 135 9.17 11.74 19.47
N PRO A 136 8.23 12.00 20.42
CA PRO A 136 7.56 13.31 20.56
C PRO A 136 8.52 14.46 20.93
N ASP A 137 9.70 14.14 21.41
CA ASP A 137 10.76 15.09 21.81
C ASP A 137 11.71 15.48 20.67
N ILE A 138 11.69 14.74 19.54
CA ILE A 138 12.56 15.04 18.39
C ILE A 138 11.90 16.13 17.51
N LYS A 139 12.67 17.18 17.18
CA LYS A 139 12.22 18.22 16.26
C LYS A 139 12.07 17.66 14.84
N ILE A 140 10.98 18.01 14.18
CA ILE A 140 10.76 17.68 12.76
C ILE A 140 11.07 18.91 11.91
N ILE A 141 11.84 18.71 10.83
CA ILE A 141 12.17 19.74 9.85
C ILE A 141 11.57 19.31 8.51
N ALA A 142 10.74 20.16 7.95
CA ALA A 142 10.10 19.97 6.64
C ALA A 142 10.43 21.19 5.76
N PRO A 143 11.47 21.15 4.92
CA PRO A 143 11.96 22.30 4.16
C PRO A 143 10.86 22.99 3.34
N TRP A 144 10.06 22.23 2.61
CA TRP A 144 8.96 22.75 1.78
C TRP A 144 7.90 23.58 2.51
N ARG A 145 7.93 23.60 3.84
CA ARG A 145 7.06 24.43 4.71
C ARG A 145 7.86 25.36 5.60
N ASP A 146 9.17 25.37 5.47
CA ASP A 146 10.05 26.28 6.23
C ASP A 146 10.22 27.59 5.46
N PRO A 147 9.93 28.76 6.06
CA PRO A 147 10.11 30.04 5.39
C PRO A 147 11.57 30.34 4.93
N LYS A 148 12.54 29.63 5.49
CA LYS A 148 13.94 29.74 5.10
C LYS A 148 14.29 28.94 3.84
N TRP A 149 13.43 28.03 3.39
CA TRP A 149 13.56 27.33 2.13
C TRP A 149 13.01 28.22 1.02
N THR A 150 13.88 28.74 0.19
CA THR A 150 13.55 29.69 -0.87
C THR A 150 13.63 29.07 -2.26
N ILE A 151 13.90 27.79 -2.36
CA ILE A 151 14.02 27.03 -3.60
C ILE A 151 12.63 26.48 -3.96
N ASP A 152 12.04 26.95 -5.03
CA ASP A 152 10.65 26.69 -5.39
C ASP A 152 10.46 25.88 -6.67
N SER A 153 11.58 25.53 -7.35
CA SER A 153 11.58 24.82 -8.63
C SER A 153 12.73 23.82 -8.73
N ARG A 154 12.55 22.84 -9.60
CA ARG A 154 13.58 21.83 -9.91
C ARG A 154 14.84 22.46 -10.48
N GLU A 155 14.68 23.47 -11.35
CA GLU A 155 15.79 24.24 -11.90
C GLU A 155 16.55 24.97 -10.78
N GLY A 156 15.82 25.58 -9.85
CA GLY A 156 16.42 26.24 -8.68
C GLY A 156 17.18 25.27 -7.79
N GLU A 157 16.69 24.04 -7.58
CA GLU A 157 17.41 23.00 -6.83
C GLU A 157 18.72 22.60 -7.52
N VAL A 158 18.70 22.45 -8.85
CA VAL A 158 19.91 22.14 -9.64
C VAL A 158 20.92 23.27 -9.54
N GLU A 159 20.49 24.54 -9.67
CA GLU A 159 21.36 25.70 -9.54
C GLU A 159 21.96 25.80 -8.12
N TYR A 160 21.11 25.55 -7.10
CA TYR A 160 21.55 25.53 -5.71
C TYR A 160 22.59 24.43 -5.45
N CYS A 161 22.38 23.22 -5.94
CA CYS A 161 23.33 22.12 -5.84
C CYS A 161 24.67 22.50 -6.51
N LYS A 162 24.63 23.05 -7.74
CA LYS A 162 25.84 23.48 -8.45
C LYS A 162 26.62 24.60 -7.71
N ALA A 163 25.89 25.57 -7.14
CA ALA A 163 26.52 26.63 -6.34
C ALA A 163 27.27 26.09 -5.10
N HIS A 164 26.87 24.90 -4.60
CA HIS A 164 27.53 24.20 -3.50
C HIS A 164 28.55 23.15 -3.97
N GLY A 165 28.91 23.16 -5.25
CA GLY A 165 29.88 22.23 -5.83
C GLY A 165 29.33 20.82 -6.03
N ILE A 166 28.01 20.63 -5.96
CA ILE A 166 27.34 19.34 -6.16
C ILE A 166 26.89 19.31 -7.63
N ASP A 167 27.72 18.71 -8.48
CA ASP A 167 27.44 18.53 -9.91
C ASP A 167 27.09 17.06 -10.17
N LEU A 168 25.87 16.70 -9.86
CA LEU A 168 25.35 15.36 -10.09
C LEU A 168 24.52 15.32 -11.36
N PRO A 169 24.56 14.22 -12.14
CA PRO A 169 23.82 14.08 -13.38
C PRO A 169 22.32 13.81 -13.07
N PHE A 170 21.64 14.83 -12.56
CA PHE A 170 20.19 14.75 -12.46
C PHE A 170 19.58 14.88 -13.86
N ALA A 171 18.77 13.89 -14.23
CA ALA A 171 18.05 13.95 -15.48
C ALA A 171 17.10 15.16 -15.47
N MET A 172 17.33 16.10 -16.37
CA MET A 172 16.44 17.27 -16.59
C MET A 172 15.24 16.91 -17.44
N ASP A 173 15.17 15.65 -17.92
CA ASP A 173 14.07 15.19 -18.75
C ASP A 173 12.76 15.21 -17.98
N GLN A 174 11.69 15.55 -18.69
CA GLN A 174 10.33 15.38 -18.21
C GLN A 174 10.09 13.88 -17.97
N SER A 175 10.12 13.48 -16.71
CA SER A 175 9.88 12.10 -16.28
C SER A 175 8.75 12.05 -15.28
N TYR A 176 8.07 10.92 -15.24
CA TYR A 176 7.09 10.68 -14.18
C TYR A 176 7.75 10.77 -12.81
N SER A 177 7.04 11.36 -11.85
CA SER A 177 7.38 11.19 -10.43
C SER A 177 7.04 9.77 -10.02
N ARG A 178 8.04 9.04 -9.53
CA ARG A 178 7.91 7.64 -9.14
C ARG A 178 8.27 7.43 -7.68
N ASP A 179 7.55 6.50 -7.04
CA ASP A 179 7.90 5.94 -5.73
C ASP A 179 7.83 4.41 -5.85
N CYS A 180 8.96 3.76 -5.64
CA CYS A 180 9.11 2.32 -5.83
C CYS A 180 9.43 1.65 -4.50
N ASN A 181 8.81 0.50 -4.26
CA ASN A 181 9.16 -0.40 -3.17
C ASN A 181 8.79 -1.85 -3.53
N LEU A 182 8.99 -2.77 -2.60
CA LEU A 182 8.70 -4.21 -2.78
C LEU A 182 7.27 -4.48 -3.29
N TRP A 183 6.29 -3.65 -2.89
CA TRP A 183 4.88 -3.86 -3.18
C TRP A 183 4.43 -3.26 -4.49
N HIS A 184 4.93 -2.08 -4.86
CA HIS A 184 4.43 -1.34 -6.00
C HIS A 184 5.42 -0.33 -6.59
N ILE A 185 5.03 0.24 -7.73
CA ILE A 185 5.53 1.52 -8.24
C ILE A 185 4.34 2.45 -8.45
N SER A 186 4.47 3.70 -7.98
CA SER A 186 3.55 4.78 -8.33
C SER A 186 4.10 5.63 -9.47
N HIS A 187 3.22 6.16 -10.30
CA HIS A 187 3.54 7.10 -11.37
C HIS A 187 2.60 8.30 -11.31
N GLU A 188 3.16 9.49 -11.24
CA GLU A 188 2.42 10.76 -11.24
C GLU A 188 3.09 11.76 -12.22
N GLY A 189 2.35 12.78 -12.64
CA GLY A 189 2.85 13.86 -13.50
C GLY A 189 2.62 13.64 -15.00
N LEU A 190 3.18 14.52 -15.82
CA LEU A 190 3.06 14.53 -17.27
C LEU A 190 1.59 14.49 -17.74
N GLU A 191 1.25 13.62 -18.69
CA GLU A 191 -0.12 13.48 -19.21
C GLU A 191 -1.13 13.05 -18.14
N LEU A 192 -0.68 12.44 -17.04
CA LEU A 192 -1.56 12.00 -15.95
C LEU A 192 -2.16 13.18 -15.17
N GLU A 193 -1.56 14.39 -15.23
CA GLU A 193 -2.09 15.57 -14.55
C GLU A 193 -3.47 15.98 -15.08
N ASN A 194 -3.79 15.63 -16.33
CA ASN A 194 -5.10 15.84 -16.91
C ASN A 194 -5.87 14.50 -16.96
N PRO A 195 -6.96 14.33 -16.18
CA PRO A 195 -7.74 13.09 -16.18
C PRO A 195 -8.37 12.71 -17.53
N ALA A 196 -8.43 13.65 -18.48
CA ALA A 196 -8.94 13.40 -19.83
C ALA A 196 -7.91 12.71 -20.75
N ASN A 197 -6.64 12.66 -20.35
CA ASN A 197 -5.59 12.05 -21.15
C ASN A 197 -5.50 10.55 -20.88
N GLU A 198 -5.25 9.77 -21.92
CA GLU A 198 -4.91 8.35 -21.83
C GLU A 198 -3.47 8.20 -21.32
N PRO A 199 -3.21 7.29 -20.35
CA PRO A 199 -1.84 7.00 -19.91
C PRO A 199 -1.03 6.34 -21.04
N ASN A 200 0.21 6.78 -21.22
CA ASN A 200 1.13 6.13 -22.15
C ASN A 200 1.82 4.93 -21.48
N TYR A 201 1.13 3.79 -21.43
CA TYR A 201 1.64 2.58 -20.77
C TYR A 201 2.98 2.07 -21.31
N ASP A 202 3.34 2.39 -22.56
CA ASP A 202 4.62 1.99 -23.16
C ASP A 202 5.82 2.66 -22.52
N HIS A 203 5.64 3.89 -22.04
CA HIS A 203 6.68 4.66 -21.35
C HIS A 203 6.51 4.67 -19.84
N LEU A 204 5.30 4.40 -19.36
CA LEU A 204 4.97 4.47 -17.95
C LEU A 204 5.38 3.20 -17.20
N LEU A 205 5.01 2.02 -17.72
CA LEU A 205 5.14 0.75 -17.00
C LEU A 205 6.61 0.33 -16.83
N VAL A 206 6.94 -0.16 -15.65
CA VAL A 206 8.29 -0.62 -15.24
C VAL A 206 8.29 -2.05 -14.72
N LEU A 207 7.26 -2.43 -13.93
CA LEU A 207 7.16 -3.79 -13.36
C LEU A 207 6.51 -4.78 -14.33
N GLY A 208 5.75 -4.30 -15.30
CA GLY A 208 5.00 -5.17 -16.18
C GLY A 208 4.81 -4.60 -17.58
N VAL A 209 3.86 -5.19 -18.28
CA VAL A 209 3.43 -4.79 -19.62
C VAL A 209 1.94 -4.49 -19.62
N SER A 210 1.46 -3.74 -20.63
CA SER A 210 0.01 -3.57 -20.77
C SER A 210 -0.67 -4.90 -21.13
N PRO A 211 -1.96 -5.10 -20.81
CA PRO A 211 -2.70 -6.32 -21.16
C PRO A 211 -2.61 -6.70 -22.64
N GLU A 212 -2.55 -5.70 -23.54
CA GLU A 212 -2.44 -5.91 -24.98
C GLU A 212 -1.10 -6.55 -25.37
N LYS A 213 -0.02 -6.24 -24.63
CA LYS A 213 1.34 -6.75 -24.87
C LYS A 213 1.66 -8.01 -24.07
N ALA A 214 0.76 -8.42 -23.16
CA ALA A 214 0.91 -9.64 -22.39
C ALA A 214 0.81 -10.89 -23.31
N PRO A 215 1.47 -12.02 -22.91
CA PRO A 215 1.44 -13.27 -23.67
C PRO A 215 0.02 -13.75 -23.99
N ASP A 216 -0.14 -14.38 -25.17
CA ASP A 216 -1.41 -15.01 -25.57
C ASP A 216 -1.66 -16.36 -24.87
N GLU A 217 -0.63 -16.92 -24.23
CA GLU A 217 -0.74 -18.15 -23.45
C GLU A 217 -0.95 -17.82 -21.96
N PRO A 218 -1.98 -18.39 -21.31
CA PRO A 218 -2.20 -18.21 -19.88
C PRO A 218 -1.15 -18.96 -19.05
N GLU A 219 -0.86 -18.46 -17.86
CA GLU A 219 0.03 -19.10 -16.88
C GLU A 219 -0.73 -19.44 -15.59
N TYR A 220 -0.55 -20.68 -15.10
CA TYR A 220 -1.15 -21.11 -13.84
C TYR A 220 -0.22 -20.80 -12.68
N VAL A 221 -0.80 -20.31 -11.60
CA VAL A 221 -0.11 -20.03 -10.34
C VAL A 221 -0.89 -20.72 -9.22
N THR A 222 -0.19 -21.47 -8.38
CA THR A 222 -0.73 -22.12 -7.20
C THR A 222 -0.06 -21.53 -5.97
N MET A 223 -0.84 -21.16 -4.96
CA MET A 223 -0.36 -20.60 -3.69
C MET A 223 -0.94 -21.36 -2.53
N THR A 224 -0.14 -21.61 -1.49
CA THR A 224 -0.63 -22.15 -0.22
C THR A 224 -0.54 -21.13 0.89
N PHE A 225 -1.49 -21.20 1.82
CA PHE A 225 -1.60 -20.32 2.98
C PHE A 225 -1.78 -21.12 4.26
N GLU A 226 -1.24 -20.60 5.34
CA GLU A 226 -1.46 -21.08 6.69
C GLU A 226 -1.82 -19.90 7.60
N SER A 227 -3.01 -19.94 8.20
CA SER A 227 -3.53 -18.86 9.07
C SER A 227 -3.40 -17.46 8.44
N GLY A 228 -3.77 -17.32 7.16
CA GLY A 228 -3.71 -16.07 6.42
C GLY A 228 -2.30 -15.62 5.99
N VAL A 229 -1.27 -16.45 6.20
CA VAL A 229 0.11 -16.19 5.79
C VAL A 229 0.44 -17.02 4.55
N PRO A 230 0.85 -16.42 3.43
CA PRO A 230 1.28 -17.15 2.25
C PRO A 230 2.58 -17.91 2.54
N LYS A 231 2.67 -19.17 2.09
CA LYS A 231 3.80 -20.07 2.34
C LYS A 231 4.54 -20.48 1.09
N THR A 232 3.80 -20.78 0.01
CA THR A 232 4.40 -21.26 -1.22
C THR A 232 3.84 -20.57 -2.46
N VAL A 233 4.65 -20.50 -3.51
CA VAL A 233 4.22 -20.23 -4.88
C VAL A 233 4.70 -21.37 -5.76
N ASN A 234 3.78 -21.99 -6.50
CA ASN A 234 4.05 -23.13 -7.37
C ASN A 234 4.84 -24.27 -6.66
N GLY A 235 4.45 -24.55 -5.41
CA GLY A 235 5.05 -25.60 -4.57
C GLY A 235 6.41 -25.25 -3.96
N LYS A 236 6.97 -24.06 -4.23
CA LYS A 236 8.22 -23.61 -3.62
C LYS A 236 7.93 -22.78 -2.36
N GLU A 237 8.47 -23.19 -1.22
CA GLU A 237 8.41 -22.46 0.03
C GLU A 237 9.31 -21.22 -0.02
N MET A 238 8.80 -20.09 0.42
CA MET A 238 9.50 -18.80 0.39
C MET A 238 9.07 -17.91 1.55
N LYS A 239 9.93 -16.92 1.89
CA LYS A 239 9.55 -15.81 2.75
C LYS A 239 8.50 -14.93 2.06
N VAL A 240 7.71 -14.19 2.84
CA VAL A 240 6.65 -13.30 2.32
C VAL A 240 7.21 -12.29 1.30
N ALA A 241 8.38 -11.69 1.58
CA ALA A 241 9.03 -10.75 0.66
C ALA A 241 9.36 -11.39 -0.70
N ASP A 242 9.85 -12.64 -0.70
CA ASP A 242 10.20 -13.35 -1.92
C ASP A 242 8.94 -13.82 -2.68
N ILE A 243 7.88 -14.18 -1.97
CA ILE A 243 6.56 -14.43 -2.57
C ILE A 243 6.07 -13.20 -3.33
N ILE A 244 6.16 -12.02 -2.72
CA ILE A 244 5.74 -10.77 -3.37
C ILE A 244 6.59 -10.51 -4.62
N ARG A 245 7.92 -10.68 -4.56
CA ARG A 245 8.81 -10.53 -5.72
C ARG A 245 8.44 -11.49 -6.86
N GLU A 246 8.20 -12.75 -6.54
CA GLU A 246 7.81 -13.74 -7.55
C GLU A 246 6.43 -13.43 -8.15
N LEU A 247 5.47 -13.03 -7.33
CA LEU A 247 4.15 -12.62 -7.81
C LEU A 247 4.21 -11.33 -8.65
N ASN A 248 5.11 -10.39 -8.32
CA ASN A 248 5.35 -9.20 -9.14
C ASN A 248 5.87 -9.61 -10.53
N ARG A 249 6.82 -10.56 -10.58
CA ARG A 249 7.35 -11.07 -11.85
C ARG A 249 6.27 -11.76 -12.69
N LEU A 250 5.48 -12.64 -12.08
CA LEU A 250 4.41 -13.38 -12.76
C LEU A 250 3.27 -12.44 -13.19
N GLY A 251 2.79 -11.59 -12.28
CA GLY A 251 1.70 -10.67 -12.56
C GLY A 251 2.09 -9.59 -13.58
N GLY A 252 3.30 -9.04 -13.47
CA GLY A 252 3.82 -8.05 -14.42
C GLY A 252 3.92 -8.60 -15.85
N LYS A 253 4.40 -9.85 -16.00
CA LYS A 253 4.44 -10.54 -17.29
C LYS A 253 3.05 -10.62 -17.95
N HIS A 254 2.00 -10.78 -17.16
CA HIS A 254 0.63 -10.93 -17.65
C HIS A 254 -0.21 -9.65 -17.61
N GLY A 255 0.41 -8.48 -17.38
CA GLY A 255 -0.27 -7.18 -17.37
C GLY A 255 -1.23 -6.98 -16.20
N ILE A 256 -1.01 -7.66 -15.07
CA ILE A 256 -1.87 -7.60 -13.89
C ILE A 256 -1.46 -6.44 -12.99
N GLY A 257 -2.46 -5.83 -12.32
CA GLY A 257 -2.23 -4.88 -11.23
C GLY A 257 -1.92 -3.45 -11.69
N ILE A 258 -2.32 -3.07 -12.90
CA ILE A 258 -2.28 -1.68 -13.37
C ILE A 258 -3.55 -0.98 -12.86
N ILE A 259 -3.38 0.05 -12.04
CA ILE A 259 -4.47 0.76 -11.38
C ILE A 259 -4.35 2.25 -11.68
N ASP A 260 -5.29 2.79 -12.45
CA ASP A 260 -5.46 4.22 -12.69
C ASP A 260 -6.55 4.76 -11.78
N ILE A 261 -6.22 5.72 -10.93
CA ILE A 261 -7.15 6.27 -9.94
C ILE A 261 -6.99 7.78 -9.81
N VAL A 262 -8.11 8.46 -9.69
CA VAL A 262 -8.20 9.81 -9.13
C VAL A 262 -8.60 9.68 -7.68
N GLU A 263 -7.64 9.82 -6.78
CA GLU A 263 -7.81 9.63 -5.33
C GLU A 263 -8.02 10.94 -4.58
N ASN A 264 -8.61 10.87 -3.39
CA ASN A 264 -8.71 12.00 -2.49
C ASN A 264 -7.54 11.99 -1.51
N ARG A 265 -6.64 12.98 -1.63
CA ARG A 265 -5.52 13.13 -0.69
C ARG A 265 -6.00 13.63 0.67
N VAL A 266 -5.29 13.26 1.74
CA VAL A 266 -5.55 13.71 3.12
C VAL A 266 -5.51 15.23 3.22
N VAL A 267 -4.65 15.87 2.43
CA VAL A 267 -4.52 17.33 2.34
C VAL A 267 -5.70 18.00 1.61
N GLY A 268 -6.71 17.24 1.17
CA GLY A 268 -8.00 17.74 0.67
C GLY A 268 -8.11 17.92 -0.84
N MET A 269 -7.03 17.71 -1.61
CA MET A 269 -7.10 17.78 -3.07
C MET A 269 -7.27 16.39 -3.70
N LYS A 270 -7.79 16.36 -4.93
CA LYS A 270 -7.76 15.17 -5.77
C LYS A 270 -6.43 15.08 -6.52
N SER A 271 -5.92 13.87 -6.68
CA SER A 271 -4.71 13.59 -7.44
C SER A 271 -4.90 12.32 -8.26
N ARG A 272 -4.39 12.31 -9.49
CA ARG A 272 -4.37 11.12 -10.32
C ARG A 272 -3.00 10.46 -10.25
N GLY A 273 -2.98 9.16 -10.08
CA GLY A 273 -1.79 8.34 -10.18
C GLY A 273 -2.10 7.03 -10.90
N VAL A 274 -1.10 6.49 -11.57
CA VAL A 274 -1.12 5.10 -12.06
C VAL A 274 -0.17 4.28 -11.21
N TYR A 275 -0.67 3.16 -10.71
CA TYR A 275 0.07 2.26 -9.83
C TYR A 275 0.26 0.91 -10.51
N GLU A 276 1.47 0.36 -10.42
CA GLU A 276 1.75 -1.03 -10.75
C GLU A 276 1.87 -1.83 -9.46
N THR A 277 0.94 -2.74 -9.21
CA THR A 277 0.93 -3.60 -8.01
C THR A 277 0.58 -5.04 -8.40
N PRO A 278 1.37 -5.66 -9.29
CA PRO A 278 1.00 -6.95 -9.88
C PRO A 278 0.91 -8.08 -8.84
N GLY A 279 1.93 -8.25 -8.02
CA GLY A 279 1.96 -9.26 -6.97
C GLY A 279 0.94 -9.02 -5.88
N GLY A 280 0.77 -7.75 -5.50
CA GLY A 280 -0.21 -7.37 -4.49
C GLY A 280 -1.65 -7.66 -4.92
N THR A 281 -1.97 -7.44 -6.18
CA THR A 281 -3.30 -7.76 -6.74
C THR A 281 -3.57 -9.26 -6.70
N ILE A 282 -2.58 -10.10 -7.06
CA ILE A 282 -2.70 -11.55 -6.97
C ILE A 282 -2.84 -12.01 -5.52
N LEU A 283 -2.02 -11.48 -4.61
CA LEU A 283 -2.01 -11.88 -3.21
C LEU A 283 -3.32 -11.54 -2.49
N LEU A 284 -3.86 -10.33 -2.72
CA LEU A 284 -5.16 -9.92 -2.18
C LEU A 284 -6.31 -10.79 -2.72
N GLU A 285 -6.29 -11.13 -4.01
CA GLU A 285 -7.33 -12.00 -4.58
C GLU A 285 -7.23 -13.43 -4.02
N ALA A 286 -6.00 -13.95 -3.80
CA ALA A 286 -5.79 -15.26 -3.18
C ALA A 286 -6.32 -15.30 -1.74
N GLN A 287 -5.99 -14.29 -0.95
CA GLN A 287 -6.48 -14.13 0.43
C GLN A 287 -8.02 -14.13 0.46
N LYS A 288 -8.64 -13.32 -0.38
CA LYS A 288 -10.09 -13.19 -0.48
C LYS A 288 -10.76 -14.52 -0.83
N GLN A 289 -10.21 -15.29 -1.78
CA GLN A 289 -10.81 -16.57 -2.17
C GLN A 289 -10.75 -17.63 -1.07
N LEU A 290 -9.71 -17.63 -0.23
CA LEU A 290 -9.67 -18.50 0.96
C LEU A 290 -10.69 -18.05 2.02
N GLU A 291 -10.82 -16.75 2.24
CA GLU A 291 -11.81 -16.20 3.16
C GLU A 291 -13.25 -16.53 2.73
N GLU A 292 -13.54 -16.54 1.43
CA GLU A 292 -14.84 -16.97 0.88
C GLU A 292 -15.22 -18.41 1.29
N LEU A 293 -14.23 -19.30 1.49
CA LEU A 293 -14.45 -20.66 1.92
C LEU A 293 -14.50 -20.85 3.43
N THR A 294 -13.76 -20.03 4.19
CA THR A 294 -13.42 -20.30 5.58
C THR A 294 -14.11 -19.39 6.60
N LEU A 295 -14.66 -18.26 6.14
CA LEU A 295 -15.36 -17.32 7.02
C LEU A 295 -16.86 -17.37 6.78
N ASP A 296 -17.64 -17.27 7.86
CA ASP A 296 -19.08 -17.11 7.79
C ASP A 296 -19.47 -15.67 7.36
N ARG A 297 -20.73 -15.53 6.93
CA ARG A 297 -21.26 -14.26 6.39
C ARG A 297 -21.10 -13.08 7.37
N ALA A 298 -21.44 -13.29 8.64
CA ALA A 298 -21.42 -12.20 9.62
C ALA A 298 -19.98 -11.72 9.88
N THR A 299 -19.04 -12.67 9.99
CA THR A 299 -17.60 -12.36 10.13
C THR A 299 -17.07 -11.62 8.90
N MET A 300 -17.43 -12.06 7.70
CA MET A 300 -17.02 -11.38 6.46
C MET A 300 -17.54 -9.95 6.37
N ASP A 301 -18.79 -9.69 6.74
CA ASP A 301 -19.39 -8.36 6.72
C ASP A 301 -18.61 -7.39 7.63
N VAL A 302 -18.36 -7.78 8.89
CA VAL A 302 -17.58 -6.96 9.84
C VAL A 302 -16.13 -6.81 9.39
N LYS A 303 -15.52 -7.89 8.86
CA LYS A 303 -14.15 -7.84 8.35
C LYS A 303 -13.97 -6.84 7.22
N LYS A 304 -14.95 -6.76 6.31
CA LYS A 304 -14.94 -5.77 5.23
C LYS A 304 -14.94 -4.34 5.76
N ASP A 305 -15.72 -4.05 6.80
CA ASP A 305 -15.74 -2.74 7.45
C ASP A 305 -14.39 -2.43 8.11
N MET A 306 -13.78 -3.43 8.78
CA MET A 306 -12.46 -3.28 9.39
C MET A 306 -11.37 -3.11 8.33
N GLY A 307 -11.46 -3.77 7.18
CA GLY A 307 -10.56 -3.57 6.04
C GLY A 307 -10.60 -2.13 5.51
N ASN A 308 -11.79 -1.58 5.32
CA ASN A 308 -11.98 -0.18 4.95
C ASN A 308 -11.39 0.77 6.01
N ARG A 309 -11.60 0.46 7.30
CA ARG A 309 -11.02 1.24 8.39
C ARG A 309 -9.50 1.15 8.41
N MET A 310 -8.92 -0.02 8.22
CA MET A 310 -7.47 -0.21 8.10
C MET A 310 -6.92 0.61 6.93
N ALA A 311 -7.57 0.58 5.77
CA ALA A 311 -7.15 1.36 4.61
C ALA A 311 -7.08 2.87 4.90
N GLN A 312 -8.08 3.42 5.59
CA GLN A 312 -8.10 4.83 6.01
C GLN A 312 -6.98 5.15 7.00
N ILE A 313 -6.80 4.29 8.03
CA ILE A 313 -5.75 4.45 9.04
C ILE A 313 -4.37 4.51 8.40
N VAL A 314 -4.08 3.57 7.49
CA VAL A 314 -2.80 3.49 6.79
C VAL A 314 -2.61 4.67 5.85
N TYR A 315 -3.62 5.00 5.05
CA TYR A 315 -3.58 6.11 4.10
C TYR A 315 -3.30 7.46 4.78
N GLU A 316 -3.91 7.68 5.94
CA GLU A 316 -3.78 8.90 6.74
C GLU A 316 -2.52 8.94 7.64
N GLY A 317 -1.65 7.93 7.58
CA GLY A 317 -0.41 7.88 8.37
C GLY A 317 -0.60 7.58 9.85
N LYS A 318 -1.70 6.97 10.24
CA LYS A 318 -2.08 6.67 11.63
C LYS A 318 -1.69 5.25 12.07
N TRP A 319 -0.58 4.72 11.55
CA TRP A 319 -0.12 3.37 11.84
C TRP A 319 0.12 3.11 13.33
N PHE A 320 0.78 4.04 14.01
CA PHE A 320 1.11 3.93 15.44
C PHE A 320 -0.01 4.51 16.31
N THR A 321 -1.22 3.94 16.21
CA THR A 321 -2.38 4.37 17.01
C THR A 321 -3.09 3.18 17.64
N PRO A 322 -3.73 3.34 18.82
CA PRO A 322 -4.53 2.29 19.45
C PRO A 322 -5.64 1.76 18.55
N LEU A 323 -6.20 2.60 17.67
CA LEU A 323 -7.24 2.16 16.73
C LEU A 323 -6.68 1.15 15.71
N ARG A 324 -5.47 1.38 15.18
CA ARG A 324 -4.82 0.43 14.28
C ARG A 324 -4.59 -0.90 14.98
N GLU A 325 -4.11 -0.88 16.22
CA GLU A 325 -3.86 -2.09 17.02
C GLU A 325 -5.15 -2.89 17.26
N ALA A 326 -6.25 -2.21 17.58
CA ALA A 326 -7.54 -2.84 17.79
C ALA A 326 -8.10 -3.48 16.50
N VAL A 327 -8.00 -2.77 15.36
CA VAL A 327 -8.40 -3.30 14.05
C VAL A 327 -7.52 -4.49 13.66
N GLN A 328 -6.21 -4.41 13.88
CA GLN A 328 -5.28 -5.50 13.60
C GLN A 328 -5.60 -6.76 14.42
N ALA A 329 -5.84 -6.60 15.72
CA ALA A 329 -6.19 -7.72 16.59
C ALA A 329 -7.49 -8.40 16.14
N PHE A 330 -8.49 -7.64 15.70
CA PHE A 330 -9.71 -8.20 15.11
C PHE A 330 -9.37 -8.99 13.84
N VAL A 331 -8.62 -8.40 12.91
CA VAL A 331 -8.24 -9.04 11.65
C VAL A 331 -7.49 -10.34 11.92
N GLU A 332 -6.46 -10.33 12.75
CA GLU A 332 -5.66 -11.52 13.09
C GLU A 332 -6.53 -12.65 13.66
N SER A 333 -7.52 -12.33 14.48
CA SER A 333 -8.42 -13.33 15.03
C SER A 333 -9.23 -14.06 13.96
N THR A 334 -9.54 -13.38 12.84
CA THR A 334 -10.28 -13.97 11.71
C THR A 334 -9.42 -14.88 10.84
N GLN A 335 -8.08 -14.74 10.90
CA GLN A 335 -7.15 -15.47 10.03
C GLN A 335 -6.86 -16.90 10.47
N LYS A 336 -7.20 -17.27 11.70
CA LYS A 336 -6.87 -18.56 12.29
C LYS A 336 -7.18 -19.79 11.41
N TYR A 337 -8.26 -19.72 10.64
CA TYR A 337 -8.72 -20.82 9.77
C TYR A 337 -8.57 -20.50 8.28
N VAL A 338 -7.98 -19.37 7.93
CA VAL A 338 -7.71 -18.99 6.53
C VAL A 338 -6.46 -19.74 6.05
N THR A 339 -6.65 -21.03 5.80
CA THR A 339 -5.60 -22.01 5.46
C THR A 339 -6.05 -22.83 4.28
N GLY A 340 -5.19 -23.03 3.29
CA GLY A 340 -5.52 -23.84 2.13
C GLY A 340 -4.68 -23.51 0.91
N GLU A 341 -5.16 -23.96 -0.24
CA GLU A 341 -4.51 -23.76 -1.54
C GLU A 341 -5.44 -22.99 -2.48
N VAL A 342 -4.87 -22.03 -3.19
CA VAL A 342 -5.53 -21.25 -4.25
C VAL A 342 -4.79 -21.44 -5.56
N LYS A 343 -5.52 -21.69 -6.64
CA LYS A 343 -4.98 -21.80 -7.99
C LYS A 343 -5.63 -20.77 -8.90
N PHE A 344 -4.82 -20.03 -9.61
CA PHE A 344 -5.21 -19.04 -10.61
C PHE A 344 -4.69 -19.39 -12.00
N LYS A 345 -5.37 -18.83 -12.99
CA LYS A 345 -4.89 -18.68 -14.35
C LYS A 345 -4.72 -17.20 -14.62
N LEU A 346 -3.48 -16.75 -14.84
CA LEU A 346 -3.12 -15.36 -15.17
C LEU A 346 -3.17 -15.17 -16.67
N TYR A 347 -3.91 -14.20 -17.16
CA TYR A 347 -4.07 -13.97 -18.58
C TYR A 347 -4.51 -12.54 -18.89
N LYS A 348 -3.68 -11.80 -19.63
CA LYS A 348 -3.97 -10.47 -20.19
C LYS A 348 -4.71 -9.55 -19.20
N GLY A 349 -4.06 -9.23 -18.09
CA GLY A 349 -4.58 -8.35 -17.05
C GLY A 349 -5.60 -8.99 -16.09
N ASN A 350 -5.98 -10.26 -16.31
CA ASN A 350 -7.00 -10.94 -15.53
C ASN A 350 -6.42 -12.03 -14.63
N ILE A 351 -6.99 -12.13 -13.44
CA ILE A 351 -6.78 -13.24 -12.50
C ILE A 351 -8.05 -14.09 -12.56
N ILE A 352 -7.93 -15.28 -13.15
CA ILE A 352 -9.07 -16.18 -13.36
C ILE A 352 -8.98 -17.31 -12.35
N LYS A 353 -10.03 -17.50 -11.55
CA LYS A 353 -10.11 -18.58 -10.55
C LYS A 353 -10.00 -19.95 -11.23
N ALA A 354 -9.11 -20.80 -10.75
CA ALA A 354 -8.89 -22.14 -11.25
C ALA A 354 -9.05 -23.23 -10.20
N GLY A 355 -9.36 -22.86 -8.97
CA GLY A 355 -9.66 -23.76 -7.87
C GLY A 355 -9.20 -23.20 -6.53
N THR A 356 -9.92 -23.55 -5.45
CA THR A 356 -9.56 -23.18 -4.08
C THR A 356 -9.97 -24.31 -3.17
N THR A 357 -9.08 -24.74 -2.27
CA THR A 357 -9.34 -25.79 -1.30
C THR A 357 -8.91 -25.36 0.09
N SER A 358 -9.65 -25.80 1.11
CA SER A 358 -9.30 -25.57 2.51
C SER A 358 -9.77 -26.72 3.38
N PRO A 359 -8.97 -27.18 4.37
CA PRO A 359 -9.44 -28.13 5.37
C PRO A 359 -10.50 -27.54 6.31
N TYR A 360 -10.63 -26.21 6.32
CA TYR A 360 -11.60 -25.46 7.13
C TYR A 360 -12.76 -24.90 6.28
N SER A 361 -12.97 -25.45 5.06
CA SER A 361 -14.04 -25.01 4.19
C SER A 361 -15.42 -25.14 4.84
N LEU A 362 -16.19 -24.08 4.83
CA LEU A 362 -17.61 -24.05 5.20
C LEU A 362 -18.52 -24.44 4.00
N TYR A 363 -17.95 -24.59 2.80
CA TYR A 363 -18.68 -25.06 1.62
C TYR A 363 -18.83 -26.59 1.68
N SER A 364 -20.07 -27.05 1.70
CA SER A 364 -20.41 -28.46 1.64
C SER A 364 -21.07 -28.76 0.30
N GLU A 365 -20.39 -29.57 -0.53
CA GLU A 365 -20.93 -30.00 -1.81
C GLU A 365 -22.30 -30.65 -1.68
N SER A 366 -22.49 -31.51 -0.67
CA SER A 366 -23.75 -32.23 -0.44
C SER A 366 -24.91 -31.32 -0.05
N LEU A 367 -24.65 -30.24 0.71
CA LEU A 367 -25.66 -29.24 1.07
C LEU A 367 -25.96 -28.27 -0.08
N ALA A 368 -24.95 -27.92 -0.88
CA ALA A 368 -25.08 -26.96 -1.97
C ALA A 368 -25.51 -27.60 -3.31
N SER A 369 -25.51 -28.94 -3.38
CA SER A 369 -25.83 -29.66 -4.63
C SER A 369 -27.30 -29.54 -5.00
N PHE A 370 -27.56 -29.27 -6.27
CA PHE A 370 -28.92 -29.32 -6.85
C PHE A 370 -29.36 -30.74 -7.25
N THR A 371 -28.48 -31.73 -7.14
CA THR A 371 -28.71 -33.12 -7.64
C THR A 371 -28.76 -34.16 -6.52
N THR A 372 -28.32 -33.88 -5.32
CA THR A 372 -28.37 -34.79 -4.17
C THR A 372 -29.60 -34.51 -3.33
N GLY A 373 -30.12 -35.53 -2.67
CA GLY A 373 -31.32 -35.44 -1.83
C GLY A 373 -31.17 -34.50 -0.65
N ASP A 374 -32.28 -34.20 -0.04
CA ASP A 374 -32.43 -33.19 0.99
C ASP A 374 -31.69 -33.58 2.27
N LEU A 375 -30.60 -32.85 2.59
CA LEU A 375 -29.86 -33.01 3.84
C LEU A 375 -30.44 -32.17 4.99
N TYR A 376 -31.42 -31.32 4.70
CA TYR A 376 -32.20 -30.56 5.69
C TYR A 376 -33.66 -30.48 5.25
N ASP A 377 -34.59 -30.20 6.17
CA ASP A 377 -35.99 -30.06 5.87
C ASP A 377 -36.24 -28.69 5.22
N HIS A 378 -36.63 -28.67 3.93
CA HIS A 378 -36.96 -27.45 3.20
C HIS A 378 -38.13 -26.64 3.82
N HIS A 379 -39.00 -27.30 4.61
CA HIS A 379 -40.09 -26.63 5.31
C HIS A 379 -39.63 -25.68 6.42
N ASP A 380 -38.40 -25.84 6.93
CA ASP A 380 -37.83 -24.89 7.89
C ASP A 380 -37.73 -23.48 7.32
N ALA A 381 -37.59 -23.34 6.01
CA ALA A 381 -37.59 -22.06 5.31
C ALA A 381 -38.90 -21.29 5.43
N ASP A 382 -40.06 -21.95 5.51
CA ASP A 382 -41.37 -21.30 5.60
C ASP A 382 -41.49 -20.45 6.87
N GLY A 383 -41.11 -21.01 8.01
CA GLY A 383 -41.11 -20.31 9.28
C GLY A 383 -40.12 -19.15 9.29
N PHE A 384 -38.91 -19.40 8.80
CA PHE A 384 -37.88 -18.37 8.70
C PHE A 384 -38.33 -17.19 7.82
N ILE A 385 -38.83 -17.46 6.60
CA ILE A 385 -39.29 -16.43 5.64
C ILE A 385 -40.43 -15.62 6.24
N THR A 386 -41.38 -16.28 6.91
CA THR A 386 -42.54 -15.64 7.54
C THR A 386 -42.09 -14.61 8.59
N LEU A 387 -41.20 -15.01 9.50
CA LEU A 387 -40.74 -14.11 10.57
C LEU A 387 -39.79 -13.05 10.05
N PHE A 388 -38.85 -13.40 9.18
CA PHE A 388 -37.88 -12.48 8.60
C PHE A 388 -38.56 -11.42 7.68
N GLY A 389 -39.64 -11.81 6.98
CA GLY A 389 -40.44 -10.93 6.11
C GLY A 389 -41.50 -10.11 6.87
N LEU A 390 -41.73 -10.35 8.17
CA LEU A 390 -42.81 -9.70 8.94
C LEU A 390 -42.74 -8.16 8.91
N PRO A 391 -41.59 -7.48 9.06
CA PRO A 391 -41.48 -6.02 8.99
C PRO A 391 -41.94 -5.49 7.60
N LEU A 392 -41.59 -6.18 6.53
CA LEU A 392 -41.96 -5.82 5.16
C LEU A 392 -43.51 -5.94 4.98
N LYS A 393 -44.09 -7.02 5.47
CA LYS A 393 -45.52 -7.23 5.44
C LYS A 393 -46.30 -6.15 6.21
N VAL A 394 -45.88 -5.85 7.44
CA VAL A 394 -46.51 -4.80 8.28
C VAL A 394 -46.41 -3.44 7.59
N ARG A 395 -45.25 -3.09 7.05
CA ARG A 395 -45.06 -1.85 6.29
C ARG A 395 -46.03 -1.79 5.08
N ALA A 396 -46.09 -2.86 4.30
CA ALA A 396 -46.99 -2.90 3.11
C ALA A 396 -48.45 -2.73 3.49
N MET A 397 -48.93 -3.40 4.56
CA MET A 397 -50.29 -3.23 5.07
C MET A 397 -50.57 -1.78 5.49
N ARG A 398 -49.66 -1.15 6.21
CA ARG A 398 -49.83 0.26 6.63
C ARG A 398 -49.88 1.22 5.45
N MET A 399 -49.03 1.01 4.42
CA MET A 399 -49.05 1.86 3.21
C MET A 399 -50.35 1.70 2.42
N GLN A 400 -50.91 0.49 2.38
CA GLN A 400 -52.22 0.26 1.75
C GLN A 400 -53.38 0.94 2.50
N GLU A 401 -53.37 0.94 3.83
CA GLU A 401 -54.33 1.66 4.66
C GLU A 401 -54.29 3.17 4.38
N LEU A 402 -53.08 3.77 4.43
CA LEU A 402 -52.89 5.19 4.16
C LEU A 402 -53.32 5.59 2.74
N ALA A 403 -53.07 4.74 1.75
CA ALA A 403 -53.53 5.00 0.38
C ALA A 403 -55.06 5.03 0.28
N LYS A 404 -55.77 4.18 1.02
CA LYS A 404 -57.26 4.19 1.08
C LYS A 404 -57.77 5.41 1.86
N GLU A 405 -57.11 5.87 2.89
CA GLU A 405 -57.47 7.07 3.64
C GLU A 405 -57.31 8.33 2.80
N ASN A 406 -56.30 8.43 1.95
CA ASN A 406 -56.03 9.57 1.06
C ASN A 406 -56.94 9.62 -0.18
N GLN A 407 -57.70 8.57 -0.46
CA GLN A 407 -58.70 8.53 -1.57
C GLN A 407 -60.13 8.89 -1.12
N LYS A 408 -60.30 9.11 0.18
CA LYS A 408 -61.55 9.61 0.78
C LYS A 408 -61.45 11.12 1.01
#